data_7f451fb31472e6f3ac576f252e108770
#
_entry.id   7f451fb31472e6f3ac576f252e108770
#
_cell.length_a   1.000
_cell.length_b   1.000
_cell.length_c   1.000
_cell.angle_alpha   90.00
_cell.angle_beta   90.00
_cell.angle_gamma   90.00
#
_symmetry.space_group_name_H-M   'P 1'
#
loop_
_entity.id
_entity.type
_entity.pdbx_description
1 polymer ?
#
loop_
_entity_poly.entity_id
_entity_poly.type
_entity_poly.pdbx_seq_one_letter_code
_entity_poly.pdbx_strand_id
1 'polypeptide(L)'
;MYRSHVLVCGGTGCTSSNSAAIIEALESEIKKHGLENEVKVVRTGCFGLCARGPIMVVYPEGSYYSLVKPEDVPEIVEEHLLKGRIVKRLLFEEFTMDDIKSLKETDFYKKQHRVALRNCGVIDPENINEYIAYDGYAALAKCLSEYTPAQVIDIISESGLRGRGGGGFPTGKKWSFTAAQKSEQKYVVCNADEGDPGAFIDRSVLEGDPHCIIEAMAICGYATGASEGYIYVRAEYPIAVKRLEIAIGQAREYGLLGKNIFDSGFDFDLHIRLGAGAFVCGEETALMTSIEGNRGEPRPRPPYPAVKGLFGKPTTENNVETFANVAQIILNGADWFASMGTERSKGTKVFALGGKIKNTGLVEIPMGTTLREIVEEIGGGIPGGKKFKAAQTGGPSGGCIPAALMDTPIDYDNLTAIGCMMGSGGLIVMDEDDCMVDIAKFFLNFTVDESCGKCTPCRVGTKRLLEMLEKITSGNATLRDLDKLEELCHYIKANSLCGLGQTAPNPVLATLKFFRDEYVAHVVDKKCPAGVCKALLSYEILEDRCRGCTACARKCPVGAISGNVKEPHVINKSLCVKCGVCMQTCKFGAIVKR
;
A
#
# COMPACT_ATOMS: atom_id res chain seq x y z
N MET A 1 -29.80 7.08 -23.51
CA MET A 1 -29.57 6.42 -22.19
C MET A 1 -29.00 5.04 -22.48
N TYR A 2 -27.84 4.72 -21.90
CA TYR A 2 -27.22 3.41 -22.09
C TYR A 2 -27.97 2.33 -21.29
N ARG A 3 -28.20 1.17 -21.89
CA ARG A 3 -28.79 0.01 -21.18
C ARG A 3 -27.78 -0.77 -20.37
N SER A 4 -26.49 -0.70 -20.75
CA SER A 4 -25.43 -1.38 -20.03
C SER A 4 -24.19 -0.48 -19.89
N HIS A 5 -23.51 -0.62 -18.75
CA HIS A 5 -22.23 0.02 -18.48
C HIS A 5 -21.20 -1.08 -18.23
N VAL A 6 -20.09 -1.03 -18.94
CA VAL A 6 -18.96 -1.94 -18.79
C VAL A 6 -17.82 -1.20 -18.11
N LEU A 7 -17.63 -1.43 -16.82
CA LEU A 7 -16.56 -0.83 -16.04
C LEU A 7 -15.31 -1.70 -16.12
N VAL A 8 -14.22 -1.15 -16.65
CA VAL A 8 -12.93 -1.84 -16.74
C VAL A 8 -11.95 -1.19 -15.78
N CYS A 9 -11.25 -2.00 -14.98
CA CYS A 9 -10.24 -1.51 -14.06
C CYS A 9 -9.10 -0.81 -14.80
N GLY A 10 -8.96 0.49 -14.54
CA GLY A 10 -7.91 1.35 -15.10
C GLY A 10 -6.82 1.72 -14.09
N GLY A 11 -6.76 1.05 -12.93
CA GLY A 11 -5.67 1.23 -11.98
C GLY A 11 -4.36 0.64 -12.50
N THR A 12 -3.22 1.13 -12.00
CA THR A 12 -1.87 0.79 -12.48
C THR A 12 -1.64 -0.72 -12.62
N GLY A 13 -2.07 -1.55 -11.66
CA GLY A 13 -1.87 -3.01 -11.72
C GLY A 13 -2.56 -3.67 -12.91
N CYS A 14 -3.83 -3.33 -13.16
CA CYS A 14 -4.57 -3.85 -14.31
C CYS A 14 -4.08 -3.25 -15.64
N THR A 15 -3.65 -1.99 -15.64
CA THR A 15 -3.03 -1.35 -16.82
C THR A 15 -1.72 -2.08 -17.20
N SER A 16 -0.89 -2.44 -16.23
CA SER A 16 0.32 -3.26 -16.45
C SER A 16 -0.02 -4.67 -16.95
N SER A 17 -1.23 -5.16 -16.67
CA SER A 17 -1.76 -6.43 -17.15
C SER A 17 -2.62 -6.28 -18.42
N ASN A 18 -2.41 -5.20 -19.18
CA ASN A 18 -2.98 -4.95 -20.50
C ASN A 18 -4.48 -4.57 -20.54
N SER A 19 -5.02 -3.97 -19.46
CA SER A 19 -6.44 -3.53 -19.45
C SER A 19 -6.75 -2.45 -20.49
N ALA A 20 -5.76 -1.68 -20.95
CA ALA A 20 -5.94 -0.71 -22.04
C ALA A 20 -6.34 -1.41 -23.35
N ALA A 21 -5.68 -2.50 -23.72
CA ALA A 21 -6.03 -3.26 -24.92
C ALA A 21 -7.42 -3.94 -24.80
N ILE A 22 -7.86 -4.29 -23.58
CA ILE A 22 -9.23 -4.77 -23.33
C ILE A 22 -10.25 -3.67 -23.66
N ILE A 23 -9.99 -2.42 -23.22
CA ILE A 23 -10.87 -1.28 -23.51
C ILE A 23 -10.95 -1.02 -25.01
N GLU A 24 -9.80 -0.96 -25.70
CA GLU A 24 -9.73 -0.77 -27.17
C GLU A 24 -10.49 -1.88 -27.93
N ALA A 25 -10.32 -3.13 -27.50
CA ALA A 25 -11.03 -4.26 -28.07
C ALA A 25 -12.55 -4.16 -27.84
N LEU A 26 -12.98 -3.77 -26.61
CA LEU A 26 -14.40 -3.55 -26.29
C LEU A 26 -15.02 -2.47 -27.17
N GLU A 27 -14.38 -1.31 -27.31
CA GLU A 27 -14.87 -0.21 -28.13
C GLU A 27 -14.98 -0.64 -29.61
N SER A 28 -13.99 -1.38 -30.11
CA SER A 28 -13.99 -1.92 -31.48
C SER A 28 -15.11 -2.93 -31.72
N GLU A 29 -15.28 -3.92 -30.82
CA GLU A 29 -16.33 -4.94 -30.97
C GLU A 29 -17.73 -4.38 -30.74
N ILE A 30 -17.92 -3.46 -29.77
CA ILE A 30 -19.19 -2.75 -29.55
C ILE A 30 -19.61 -2.00 -30.81
N LYS A 31 -18.68 -1.29 -31.46
CA LYS A 31 -18.94 -0.58 -32.72
C LYS A 31 -19.28 -1.54 -33.87
N LYS A 32 -18.55 -2.63 -33.99
CA LYS A 32 -18.79 -3.67 -35.01
C LYS A 32 -20.20 -4.28 -34.91
N HIS A 33 -20.72 -4.38 -33.71
CA HIS A 33 -22.09 -4.89 -33.45
C HIS A 33 -23.17 -3.79 -33.39
N GLY A 34 -22.82 -2.50 -33.63
CA GLY A 34 -23.77 -1.39 -33.60
C GLY A 34 -24.34 -1.05 -32.22
N LEU A 35 -23.60 -1.35 -31.14
CA LEU A 35 -24.03 -1.20 -29.76
C LEU A 35 -23.52 0.10 -29.10
N GLU A 36 -22.85 1.00 -29.81
CA GLU A 36 -22.23 2.21 -29.27
C GLU A 36 -23.20 3.21 -28.61
N ASN A 37 -24.47 3.14 -28.97
CA ASN A 37 -25.53 3.96 -28.34
C ASN A 37 -26.26 3.25 -27.20
N GLU A 38 -25.95 1.97 -26.96
CA GLU A 38 -26.59 1.13 -25.93
C GLU A 38 -25.66 0.75 -24.79
N VAL A 39 -24.35 0.64 -25.08
CA VAL A 39 -23.33 0.19 -24.13
C VAL A 39 -22.25 1.24 -23.95
N LYS A 40 -22.00 1.67 -22.72
CA LYS A 40 -20.92 2.59 -22.35
C LYS A 40 -19.78 1.84 -21.72
N VAL A 41 -18.57 1.96 -22.27
CA VAL A 41 -17.34 1.50 -21.62
C VAL A 41 -16.80 2.61 -20.73
N VAL A 42 -16.46 2.27 -19.49
CA VAL A 42 -15.92 3.20 -18.48
C VAL A 42 -14.59 2.67 -17.97
N ARG A 43 -13.54 3.47 -18.11
CA ARG A 43 -12.23 3.21 -17.50
C ARG A 43 -12.24 3.74 -16.06
N THR A 44 -12.66 2.90 -15.12
CA THR A 44 -12.76 3.30 -13.71
C THR A 44 -11.43 3.21 -12.95
N GLY A 45 -11.43 3.54 -11.65
CA GLY A 45 -10.32 3.33 -10.74
C GLY A 45 -10.11 1.85 -10.36
N CYS A 46 -9.27 1.61 -9.35
CA CYS A 46 -8.97 0.26 -8.89
C CYS A 46 -10.16 -0.34 -8.11
N PHE A 47 -10.59 -1.55 -8.48
CA PHE A 47 -11.60 -2.31 -7.71
C PHE A 47 -11.08 -2.80 -6.34
N GLY A 48 -9.76 -2.92 -6.19
CA GLY A 48 -9.12 -3.38 -4.97
C GLY A 48 -8.69 -4.85 -4.97
N LEU A 49 -9.20 -5.71 -5.84
CA LEU A 49 -8.84 -7.14 -5.89
C LEU A 49 -7.79 -7.40 -6.99
N CYS A 50 -6.56 -6.93 -6.75
CA CYS A 50 -5.46 -6.95 -7.74
C CYS A 50 -5.03 -8.36 -8.15
N ALA A 51 -5.16 -9.35 -7.27
CA ALA A 51 -4.84 -10.77 -7.58
C ALA A 51 -5.69 -11.35 -8.72
N ARG A 52 -6.82 -10.74 -9.04
CA ARG A 52 -7.78 -11.21 -10.06
C ARG A 52 -7.86 -10.28 -11.28
N GLY A 53 -6.94 -9.31 -11.37
CA GLY A 53 -6.88 -8.38 -12.51
C GLY A 53 -6.34 -9.04 -13.80
N PRO A 54 -6.71 -8.52 -14.98
CA PRO A 54 -7.67 -7.43 -15.24
C PRO A 54 -9.12 -7.78 -14.89
N ILE A 55 -9.81 -6.77 -14.31
CA ILE A 55 -11.19 -6.92 -13.83
C ILE A 55 -12.12 -6.10 -14.72
N MET A 56 -13.29 -6.66 -15.02
CA MET A 56 -14.37 -5.98 -15.70
C MET A 56 -15.71 -6.30 -15.04
N VAL A 57 -16.56 -5.29 -14.87
CA VAL A 57 -17.92 -5.45 -14.32
C VAL A 57 -18.93 -4.95 -15.33
N VAL A 58 -19.95 -5.75 -15.60
CA VAL A 58 -21.05 -5.38 -16.52
C VAL A 58 -22.31 -5.10 -15.70
N TYR A 59 -22.84 -3.88 -15.82
CA TYR A 59 -24.10 -3.45 -15.22
C TYR A 59 -25.21 -3.38 -16.26
N PRO A 60 -26.49 -3.63 -15.86
CA PRO A 60 -27.03 -3.63 -14.50
C PRO A 60 -26.86 -4.92 -13.70
N GLU A 61 -26.50 -6.07 -14.31
CA GLU A 61 -26.47 -7.37 -13.66
C GLU A 61 -25.38 -7.47 -12.57
N GLY A 62 -24.34 -6.65 -12.65
CA GLY A 62 -23.20 -6.69 -11.74
C GLY A 62 -22.27 -7.90 -12.01
N SER A 63 -22.28 -8.44 -13.23
CA SER A 63 -21.45 -9.58 -13.60
C SER A 63 -19.97 -9.24 -13.51
N TYR A 64 -19.26 -9.89 -12.58
CA TYR A 64 -17.86 -9.63 -12.25
C TYR A 64 -16.95 -10.62 -12.97
N TYR A 65 -16.28 -10.14 -14.01
CA TYR A 65 -15.29 -10.89 -14.77
C TYR A 65 -13.88 -10.65 -14.25
N SER A 66 -13.11 -11.71 -14.08
CA SER A 66 -11.74 -11.70 -13.58
C SER A 66 -10.76 -12.31 -14.58
N LEU A 67 -9.47 -11.89 -14.51
CA LEU A 67 -8.40 -12.38 -15.37
C LEU A 67 -8.72 -12.25 -16.88
N VAL A 68 -9.48 -11.22 -17.24
CA VAL A 68 -9.93 -10.96 -18.61
C VAL A 68 -8.74 -10.64 -19.52
N LYS A 69 -8.78 -11.16 -20.74
CA LYS A 69 -7.79 -10.89 -21.78
C LYS A 69 -8.44 -10.25 -23.00
N PRO A 70 -7.68 -9.55 -23.85
CA PRO A 70 -8.24 -8.99 -25.09
C PRO A 70 -8.93 -10.04 -25.99
N GLU A 71 -8.45 -11.29 -25.99
CA GLU A 71 -9.02 -12.40 -26.76
C GLU A 71 -10.41 -12.84 -26.26
N ASP A 72 -10.76 -12.51 -25.02
CA ASP A 72 -12.07 -12.84 -24.43
C ASP A 72 -13.16 -11.84 -24.84
N VAL A 73 -12.76 -10.64 -25.29
CA VAL A 73 -13.68 -9.52 -25.55
C VAL A 73 -14.73 -9.85 -26.62
N PRO A 74 -14.41 -10.48 -27.78
CA PRO A 74 -15.42 -10.82 -28.78
C PRO A 74 -16.53 -11.70 -28.21
N GLU A 75 -16.19 -12.71 -27.38
CA GLU A 75 -17.16 -13.58 -26.72
C GLU A 75 -18.04 -12.81 -25.73
N ILE A 76 -17.44 -11.90 -24.94
CA ILE A 76 -18.19 -11.09 -23.97
C ILE A 76 -19.17 -10.16 -24.69
N VAL A 77 -18.75 -9.51 -25.77
CA VAL A 77 -19.64 -8.63 -26.53
C VAL A 77 -20.77 -9.43 -27.20
N GLU A 78 -20.45 -10.53 -27.87
CA GLU A 78 -21.44 -11.33 -28.57
C GLU A 78 -22.42 -12.05 -27.62
N GLU A 79 -21.91 -12.74 -26.60
CA GLU A 79 -22.75 -13.53 -25.70
C GLU A 79 -23.43 -12.67 -24.63
N HIS A 80 -22.68 -11.81 -23.93
CA HIS A 80 -23.24 -11.05 -22.82
C HIS A 80 -23.91 -9.75 -23.28
N LEU A 81 -23.18 -8.88 -23.99
CA LEU A 81 -23.71 -7.55 -24.32
C LEU A 81 -24.79 -7.59 -25.41
N LEU A 82 -24.69 -8.50 -26.40
CA LEU A 82 -25.66 -8.63 -27.48
C LEU A 82 -26.81 -9.59 -27.13
N LYS A 83 -26.48 -10.80 -26.61
CA LYS A 83 -27.45 -11.90 -26.39
C LYS A 83 -27.92 -12.04 -24.95
N GLY A 84 -27.37 -11.27 -23.99
CA GLY A 84 -27.73 -11.33 -22.56
C GLY A 84 -27.28 -12.60 -21.83
N ARG A 85 -26.31 -13.35 -22.37
CA ARG A 85 -25.82 -14.59 -21.79
C ARG A 85 -24.46 -14.42 -21.15
N ILE A 86 -24.39 -14.48 -19.84
CA ILE A 86 -23.16 -14.31 -19.06
C ILE A 86 -22.10 -15.36 -19.43
N VAL A 87 -20.85 -14.93 -19.65
CA VAL A 87 -19.69 -15.79 -19.98
C VAL A 87 -19.13 -16.43 -18.70
N LYS A 88 -19.67 -17.58 -18.34
CA LYS A 88 -19.44 -18.25 -17.04
C LYS A 88 -17.98 -18.54 -16.71
N ARG A 89 -17.15 -18.89 -17.70
CA ARG A 89 -15.73 -19.24 -17.50
C ARG A 89 -14.88 -18.05 -17.00
N LEU A 90 -15.37 -16.83 -17.19
CA LEU A 90 -14.68 -15.60 -16.80
C LEU A 90 -15.20 -15.04 -15.47
N LEU A 91 -16.31 -15.56 -14.95
CA LEU A 91 -16.84 -15.11 -13.66
C LEU A 91 -15.82 -15.36 -12.53
N PHE A 92 -15.76 -14.44 -11.61
CA PHE A 92 -15.02 -14.63 -10.37
C PHE A 92 -15.58 -15.85 -9.62
N GLU A 93 -14.71 -16.70 -9.10
CA GLU A 93 -15.06 -18.04 -8.55
C GLU A 93 -16.14 -18.04 -7.46
N GLU A 94 -16.31 -16.94 -6.72
CA GLU A 94 -17.35 -16.80 -5.70
C GLU A 94 -18.76 -16.57 -6.28
N PHE A 95 -18.88 -16.25 -7.58
CA PHE A 95 -20.15 -16.11 -8.29
C PHE A 95 -20.58 -17.48 -8.86
N THR A 96 -21.30 -18.27 -8.08
CA THR A 96 -21.96 -19.48 -8.59
C THR A 96 -23.22 -19.12 -9.39
N MET A 97 -23.66 -20.02 -10.27
CA MET A 97 -24.70 -19.76 -11.27
C MET A 97 -26.09 -19.40 -10.72
N ASP A 98 -26.40 -19.78 -9.51
CA ASP A 98 -27.71 -19.58 -8.88
C ASP A 98 -27.75 -18.40 -7.90
N ASP A 99 -26.57 -17.85 -7.56
CA ASP A 99 -26.36 -16.74 -6.65
C ASP A 99 -25.44 -15.71 -7.29
N ILE A 100 -25.90 -14.95 -8.28
CA ILE A 100 -25.20 -13.74 -8.72
C ILE A 100 -25.37 -12.72 -7.60
N LYS A 101 -24.49 -12.78 -6.64
CA LYS A 101 -24.43 -11.83 -5.54
C LYS A 101 -23.83 -10.53 -6.06
N SER A 102 -24.27 -9.45 -5.49
CA SER A 102 -23.60 -8.17 -5.74
C SER A 102 -22.12 -8.27 -5.29
N LEU A 103 -21.23 -7.48 -5.88
CA LEU A 103 -19.83 -7.42 -5.48
C LEU A 103 -19.66 -7.30 -3.96
N LYS A 104 -20.58 -6.56 -3.30
CA LYS A 104 -20.59 -6.33 -1.84
C LYS A 104 -20.81 -7.59 -1.00
N GLU A 105 -21.36 -8.65 -1.59
CA GLU A 105 -21.68 -9.89 -0.86
C GLU A 105 -20.57 -10.94 -0.91
N THR A 106 -19.54 -10.74 -1.74
CA THR A 106 -18.37 -11.63 -1.79
C THR A 106 -17.57 -11.59 -0.50
N ASP A 107 -16.86 -12.66 -0.17
CA ASP A 107 -16.06 -12.75 1.06
C ASP A 107 -15.03 -11.64 1.17
N PHE A 108 -14.45 -11.24 0.03
CA PHE A 108 -13.50 -10.14 -0.01
C PHE A 108 -14.11 -8.77 0.34
N TYR A 109 -15.34 -8.49 -0.10
CA TYR A 109 -15.93 -7.14 0.09
C TYR A 109 -16.89 -7.03 1.27
N LYS A 110 -17.57 -8.10 1.69
CA LYS A 110 -18.66 -8.05 2.68
C LYS A 110 -18.24 -7.52 4.06
N LYS A 111 -16.96 -7.67 4.43
CA LYS A 111 -16.40 -7.17 5.69
C LYS A 111 -15.70 -5.82 5.54
N GLN A 112 -15.57 -5.31 4.34
CA GLN A 112 -14.98 -4.00 4.09
C GLN A 112 -16.01 -2.89 4.31
N HIS A 113 -15.53 -1.76 4.81
CA HIS A 113 -16.31 -0.54 4.96
C HIS A 113 -15.60 0.59 4.21
N ARG A 114 -16.00 0.79 2.93
CA ARG A 114 -15.27 1.67 2.01
C ARG A 114 -15.73 3.11 2.16
N VAL A 115 -14.93 3.94 2.79
CA VAL A 115 -15.09 5.40 2.97
C VAL A 115 -14.12 6.13 2.04
N ALA A 116 -12.82 5.89 2.20
CA ALA A 116 -11.79 6.48 1.35
C ALA A 116 -11.81 5.89 -0.08
N LEU A 117 -12.15 4.62 -0.22
CA LEU A 117 -12.24 3.93 -1.51
C LEU A 117 -13.66 3.89 -2.11
N ARG A 118 -14.61 4.68 -1.60
CA ARG A 118 -16.05 4.60 -1.95
C ARG A 118 -16.33 4.65 -3.45
N ASN A 119 -15.65 5.53 -4.17
CA ASN A 119 -15.84 5.74 -5.60
C ASN A 119 -14.87 4.93 -6.50
N CYS A 120 -13.82 4.33 -5.90
CA CYS A 120 -12.86 3.53 -6.64
C CYS A 120 -13.52 2.27 -7.23
N GLY A 121 -13.49 2.10 -8.54
CA GLY A 121 -14.19 1.04 -9.25
C GLY A 121 -15.70 1.31 -9.48
N VAL A 122 -16.16 2.53 -9.24
CA VAL A 122 -17.56 2.93 -9.39
C VAL A 122 -17.74 4.01 -10.45
N ILE A 123 -16.94 5.09 -10.36
CA ILE A 123 -17.05 6.25 -11.26
C ILE A 123 -15.95 6.25 -12.33
N ASP A 124 -16.17 7.06 -13.36
CA ASP A 124 -15.11 7.53 -14.27
C ASP A 124 -14.34 8.68 -13.60
N PRO A 125 -13.09 8.47 -13.18
CA PRO A 125 -12.31 9.49 -12.47
C PRO A 125 -11.88 10.67 -13.35
N GLU A 126 -12.08 10.58 -14.68
CA GLU A 126 -11.80 11.64 -15.65
C GLU A 126 -13.07 12.46 -15.96
N ASN A 127 -14.20 12.22 -15.25
CA ASN A 127 -15.48 12.90 -15.47
C ASN A 127 -16.04 13.49 -14.16
N ILE A 128 -15.91 14.80 -13.98
CA ILE A 128 -16.40 15.50 -12.79
C ILE A 128 -17.91 15.33 -12.55
N ASN A 129 -18.71 15.17 -13.62
CA ASN A 129 -20.16 15.00 -13.46
C ASN A 129 -20.53 13.69 -12.75
N GLU A 130 -19.72 12.63 -12.94
CA GLU A 130 -19.94 11.39 -12.21
C GLU A 130 -19.60 11.56 -10.72
N TYR A 131 -18.52 12.30 -10.38
CA TYR A 131 -18.22 12.64 -9.00
C TYR A 131 -19.34 13.47 -8.35
N ILE A 132 -19.85 14.49 -9.06
CA ILE A 132 -20.96 15.33 -8.58
C ILE A 132 -22.24 14.50 -8.39
N ALA A 133 -22.52 13.53 -9.26
CA ALA A 133 -23.68 12.64 -9.12
C ALA A 133 -23.62 11.75 -7.86
N TYR A 134 -22.44 11.58 -7.26
CA TYR A 134 -22.22 10.90 -5.99
C TYR A 134 -21.93 11.88 -4.84
N ASP A 135 -22.65 13.01 -4.82
CA ASP A 135 -22.56 14.08 -3.81
C ASP A 135 -21.20 14.79 -3.75
N GLY A 136 -20.43 14.73 -4.85
CA GLY A 136 -19.16 15.44 -4.95
C GLY A 136 -19.33 16.95 -4.86
N TYR A 137 -18.43 17.62 -4.16
CA TYR A 137 -18.43 19.04 -3.82
C TYR A 137 -19.59 19.52 -2.95
N ALA A 138 -20.53 18.65 -2.58
CA ALA A 138 -21.59 19.00 -1.65
C ALA A 138 -21.06 19.31 -0.24
N ALA A 139 -19.99 18.63 0.19
CA ALA A 139 -19.35 18.92 1.47
C ALA A 139 -18.68 20.31 1.46
N LEU A 140 -18.01 20.69 0.39
CA LEU A 140 -17.42 22.03 0.25
C LEU A 140 -18.52 23.10 0.24
N ALA A 141 -19.59 22.90 -0.54
CA ALA A 141 -20.72 23.82 -0.57
C ALA A 141 -21.33 24.01 0.82
N LYS A 142 -21.54 22.92 1.56
CA LYS A 142 -22.04 22.93 2.94
C LYS A 142 -21.11 23.70 3.88
N CYS A 143 -19.79 23.49 3.77
CA CYS A 143 -18.81 24.24 4.58
C CYS A 143 -18.91 25.75 4.32
N LEU A 144 -19.01 26.16 3.06
CA LEU A 144 -19.01 27.58 2.68
C LEU A 144 -20.33 28.29 2.98
N SER A 145 -21.47 27.57 3.01
CA SER A 145 -22.80 28.13 3.25
C SER A 145 -23.32 28.01 4.68
N GLU A 146 -22.93 26.94 5.40
CA GLU A 146 -23.55 26.61 6.69
C GLU A 146 -22.57 26.71 7.88
N TYR A 147 -21.26 26.57 7.65
CA TYR A 147 -20.27 26.47 8.72
C TYR A 147 -19.23 27.60 8.68
N THR A 148 -18.82 28.06 9.85
CA THR A 148 -17.61 28.87 10.00
C THR A 148 -16.36 27.98 9.93
N PRO A 149 -15.18 28.55 9.57
CA PRO A 149 -13.92 27.81 9.60
C PRO A 149 -13.66 27.06 10.91
N ALA A 150 -14.00 27.65 12.06
CA ALA A 150 -13.84 27.02 13.37
C ALA A 150 -14.74 25.80 13.53
N GLN A 151 -16.01 25.89 13.11
CA GLN A 151 -16.94 24.76 13.17
C GLN A 151 -16.49 23.59 12.29
N VAL A 152 -15.89 23.86 11.11
CA VAL A 152 -15.31 22.78 10.28
C VAL A 152 -14.17 22.07 11.02
N ILE A 153 -13.30 22.82 11.72
CA ILE A 153 -12.23 22.24 12.55
C ILE A 153 -12.81 21.43 13.71
N ASP A 154 -13.87 21.90 14.34
CA ASP A 154 -14.54 21.20 15.44
C ASP A 154 -15.14 19.86 14.95
N ILE A 155 -15.86 19.85 13.81
CA ILE A 155 -16.41 18.63 13.21
C ILE A 155 -15.31 17.59 12.94
N ILE A 156 -14.18 18.02 12.33
CA ILE A 156 -13.05 17.13 12.06
C ILE A 156 -12.39 16.65 13.37
N SER A 157 -12.35 17.48 14.39
CA SER A 157 -11.82 17.11 15.73
C SER A 157 -12.70 16.09 16.43
N GLU A 158 -14.01 16.34 16.46
CA GLU A 158 -15.03 15.48 17.07
C GLU A 158 -15.14 14.12 16.38
N SER A 159 -14.92 14.08 15.05
CA SER A 159 -14.88 12.81 14.30
C SER A 159 -13.77 11.86 14.76
N GLY A 160 -12.76 12.38 15.46
CA GLY A 160 -11.60 11.61 15.89
C GLY A 160 -10.69 11.16 14.75
N LEU A 161 -10.79 11.77 13.55
CA LEU A 161 -9.92 11.47 12.43
C LEU A 161 -8.45 11.71 12.80
N ARG A 162 -7.65 10.65 12.73
CA ARG A 162 -6.19 10.70 12.88
C ARG A 162 -5.54 10.57 11.50
N GLY A 163 -4.37 11.16 11.31
CA GLY A 163 -3.60 11.09 10.07
C GLY A 163 -3.33 9.65 9.62
N ARG A 164 -3.59 9.36 8.33
CA ARG A 164 -3.48 8.02 7.72
C ARG A 164 -2.12 7.72 7.09
N GLY A 165 -1.23 8.70 7.03
CA GLY A 165 0.14 8.54 6.52
C GLY A 165 1.13 7.83 7.46
N GLY A 166 0.66 7.27 8.60
CA GLY A 166 1.47 6.42 9.48
C GLY A 166 1.60 6.93 10.91
N GLY A 167 1.77 8.23 11.14
CA GLY A 167 1.98 8.81 12.47
C GLY A 167 0.74 8.94 13.35
N GLY A 168 -0.46 8.89 12.77
CA GLY A 168 -1.71 8.92 13.50
C GLY A 168 -1.97 10.18 14.33
N PHE A 169 -1.40 11.34 13.95
CA PHE A 169 -1.66 12.60 14.67
C PHE A 169 -3.10 13.09 14.45
N PRO A 170 -3.81 13.62 15.45
CA PRO A 170 -5.19 14.10 15.31
C PRO A 170 -5.31 15.22 14.27
N THR A 171 -6.13 15.01 13.22
CA THR A 171 -6.22 15.88 12.05
C THR A 171 -6.79 17.26 12.40
N GLY A 172 -7.90 17.32 13.15
CA GLY A 172 -8.49 18.59 13.55
C GLY A 172 -7.55 19.43 14.41
N LYS A 173 -6.75 18.80 15.30
CA LYS A 173 -5.72 19.48 16.09
C LYS A 173 -4.60 20.06 15.22
N LYS A 174 -4.18 19.34 14.15
CA LYS A 174 -3.20 19.86 13.18
C LYS A 174 -3.76 21.11 12.46
N TRP A 175 -5.02 21.06 12.05
CA TRP A 175 -5.69 22.20 11.39
C TRP A 175 -5.82 23.41 12.33
N SER A 176 -6.20 23.20 13.59
CA SER A 176 -6.33 24.28 14.56
C SER A 176 -5.01 25.02 14.80
N PHE A 177 -3.87 24.33 14.78
CA PHE A 177 -2.57 24.95 14.95
C PHE A 177 -2.22 25.91 13.79
N THR A 178 -2.56 25.55 12.57
CA THR A 178 -2.36 26.42 11.38
C THR A 178 -3.38 27.54 11.35
N ALA A 179 -4.65 27.27 11.68
CA ALA A 179 -5.71 28.28 11.74
C ALA A 179 -5.36 29.40 12.74
N ALA A 180 -4.80 29.06 13.89
CA ALA A 180 -4.40 30.01 14.94
C ALA A 180 -3.26 30.97 14.53
N GLN A 181 -2.50 30.67 13.47
CA GLN A 181 -1.41 31.54 13.06
C GLN A 181 -1.92 32.77 12.31
N LYS A 182 -1.39 33.93 12.65
CA LYS A 182 -1.65 35.19 11.93
C LYS A 182 -0.66 35.29 10.77
N SER A 183 -1.13 35.15 9.54
CA SER A 183 -0.33 35.25 8.33
C SER A 183 -1.24 35.62 7.15
N GLU A 184 -0.79 36.47 6.27
CA GLU A 184 -1.51 36.82 5.02
C GLU A 184 -1.60 35.63 4.06
N GLN A 185 -0.58 34.78 4.06
CA GLN A 185 -0.53 33.57 3.23
C GLN A 185 -0.35 32.34 4.12
N LYS A 186 -1.13 31.31 3.86
CA LYS A 186 -1.01 29.96 4.42
C LYS A 186 -1.14 28.94 3.31
N TYR A 187 -0.63 27.73 3.53
CA TYR A 187 -0.65 26.66 2.53
C TYR A 187 -1.29 25.38 3.06
N VAL A 188 -1.93 24.66 2.13
CA VAL A 188 -2.36 23.26 2.32
C VAL A 188 -1.48 22.37 1.46
N VAL A 189 -0.96 21.30 2.02
CA VAL A 189 -0.14 20.33 1.28
C VAL A 189 -0.76 18.94 1.40
N CYS A 190 -0.98 18.32 0.25
CA CYS A 190 -1.32 16.89 0.17
C CYS A 190 -0.04 16.09 -0.06
N ASN A 191 0.28 15.24 0.91
CA ASN A 191 1.38 14.30 0.81
C ASN A 191 0.90 13.05 0.07
N ALA A 192 1.32 12.92 -1.18
CA ALA A 192 1.12 11.77 -2.03
C ALA A 192 2.45 11.09 -2.41
N ASP A 193 3.48 11.26 -1.56
CA ASP A 193 4.77 10.58 -1.69
C ASP A 193 4.72 9.20 -1.01
N GLU A 194 3.95 8.29 -1.58
CA GLU A 194 3.80 6.92 -1.12
C GLU A 194 4.97 6.07 -1.58
N GLY A 195 6.06 6.05 -0.81
CA GLY A 195 7.30 5.33 -1.15
C GLY A 195 7.49 4.00 -0.42
N ASP A 196 6.57 3.60 0.45
CA ASP A 196 6.63 2.38 1.26
C ASP A 196 6.53 1.12 0.37
N PRO A 197 7.51 0.18 0.41
CA PRO A 197 7.44 -1.05 -0.37
C PRO A 197 6.16 -1.85 -0.08
N GLY A 198 5.36 -2.08 -1.12
CA GLY A 198 4.08 -2.79 -1.01
C GLY A 198 2.86 -1.90 -0.74
N ALA A 199 3.01 -0.61 -0.44
CA ALA A 199 1.90 0.32 -0.34
C ALA A 199 1.51 0.89 -1.72
N PHE A 200 0.20 0.96 -2.01
CA PHE A 200 -0.36 1.56 -3.22
C PHE A 200 -1.78 2.11 -2.98
N ILE A 201 -1.99 2.63 -1.80
CA ILE A 201 -3.27 3.16 -1.30
C ILE A 201 -3.53 4.53 -1.88
N ASP A 202 -2.62 5.47 -1.61
CA ASP A 202 -2.71 6.86 -2.04
C ASP A 202 -2.78 6.96 -3.56
N ARG A 203 -1.93 6.20 -4.26
CA ARG A 203 -1.99 6.06 -5.71
C ARG A 203 -3.37 5.64 -6.19
N SER A 204 -3.97 4.63 -5.57
CA SER A 204 -5.26 4.10 -6.01
C SER A 204 -6.41 5.07 -5.77
N VAL A 205 -6.36 5.85 -4.70
CA VAL A 205 -7.33 6.94 -4.45
C VAL A 205 -7.18 8.02 -5.52
N LEU A 206 -5.96 8.49 -5.80
CA LEU A 206 -5.71 9.51 -6.82
C LEU A 206 -6.07 9.03 -8.24
N GLU A 207 -5.87 7.74 -8.53
CA GLU A 207 -6.28 7.13 -9.79
C GLU A 207 -7.79 6.89 -9.88
N GLY A 208 -8.49 6.72 -8.76
CA GLY A 208 -9.90 6.31 -8.73
C GLY A 208 -10.89 7.41 -8.39
N ASP A 209 -10.45 8.41 -7.63
CA ASP A 209 -11.30 9.51 -7.14
C ASP A 209 -10.47 10.77 -6.84
N PRO A 210 -9.84 11.39 -7.86
CA PRO A 210 -8.99 12.57 -7.64
C PRO A 210 -9.76 13.78 -7.11
N HIS A 211 -11.06 13.90 -7.46
CA HIS A 211 -11.89 15.02 -7.04
C HIS A 211 -12.14 15.03 -5.52
N CYS A 212 -12.18 13.86 -4.85
CA CYS A 212 -12.36 13.83 -3.40
C CYS A 212 -11.18 14.48 -2.65
N ILE A 213 -9.97 14.43 -3.22
CA ILE A 213 -8.79 15.08 -2.66
C ILE A 213 -8.83 16.58 -2.91
N ILE A 214 -9.24 17.01 -4.11
CA ILE A 214 -9.41 18.43 -4.46
C ILE A 214 -10.43 19.10 -3.54
N GLU A 215 -11.61 18.49 -3.37
CA GLU A 215 -12.65 18.97 -2.46
C GLU A 215 -12.17 19.06 -1.01
N ALA A 216 -11.53 18.00 -0.51
CA ALA A 216 -11.02 17.95 0.86
C ALA A 216 -9.92 18.98 1.12
N MET A 217 -9.04 19.24 0.14
CA MET A 217 -8.02 20.28 0.26
C MET A 217 -8.64 21.68 0.28
N ALA A 218 -9.69 21.95 -0.51
CA ALA A 218 -10.42 23.21 -0.47
C ALA A 218 -11.12 23.41 0.88
N ILE A 219 -11.76 22.37 1.44
CA ILE A 219 -12.34 22.40 2.80
C ILE A 219 -11.26 22.71 3.85
N CYS A 220 -10.09 22.09 3.76
CA CYS A 220 -8.96 22.36 4.64
C CYS A 220 -8.44 23.80 4.47
N GLY A 221 -8.38 24.31 3.23
CA GLY A 221 -8.04 25.69 2.90
C GLY A 221 -8.98 26.67 3.59
N TYR A 222 -10.29 26.47 3.45
CA TYR A 222 -11.31 27.28 4.12
C TYR A 222 -11.15 27.24 5.66
N ALA A 223 -11.03 26.06 6.24
CA ALA A 223 -10.92 25.88 7.68
C ALA A 223 -9.66 26.53 8.28
N THR A 224 -8.53 26.51 7.56
CA THR A 224 -7.24 27.02 8.06
C THR A 224 -6.92 28.44 7.62
N GLY A 225 -7.68 28.98 6.66
CA GLY A 225 -7.46 30.29 6.03
C GLY A 225 -6.33 30.29 5.02
N ALA A 226 -6.11 29.16 4.33
CA ALA A 226 -5.16 29.05 3.24
C ALA A 226 -5.85 29.31 1.89
N SER A 227 -5.16 29.97 0.96
CA SER A 227 -5.64 30.29 -0.39
C SER A 227 -4.95 29.48 -1.49
N GLU A 228 -3.91 28.72 -1.15
CA GLU A 228 -3.16 27.89 -2.10
C GLU A 228 -2.84 26.52 -1.50
N GLY A 229 -2.85 25.50 -2.36
CA GLY A 229 -2.44 24.16 -1.99
C GLY A 229 -1.51 23.50 -3.01
N TYR A 230 -0.76 22.53 -2.52
CA TYR A 230 0.17 21.73 -3.33
C TYR A 230 -0.10 20.24 -3.12
N ILE A 231 -0.24 19.51 -4.23
CA ILE A 231 -0.26 18.05 -4.22
C ILE A 231 1.12 17.57 -4.63
N TYR A 232 1.85 16.99 -3.68
CA TYR A 232 3.18 16.43 -3.94
C TYR A 232 3.03 14.95 -4.24
N VAL A 233 3.17 14.59 -5.51
CA VAL A 233 2.94 13.24 -6.04
C VAL A 233 4.21 12.70 -6.70
N ARG A 234 4.45 11.40 -6.58
CA ARG A 234 5.59 10.73 -7.22
C ARG A 234 5.49 10.75 -8.74
N ALA A 235 6.60 11.07 -9.42
CA ALA A 235 6.69 10.99 -10.88
C ALA A 235 6.44 9.56 -11.42
N GLU A 236 6.64 8.54 -10.59
CA GLU A 236 6.37 7.14 -10.89
C GLU A 236 4.88 6.78 -10.91
N TYR A 237 3.99 7.75 -10.62
CA TYR A 237 2.54 7.58 -10.66
C TYR A 237 1.90 8.34 -11.83
N PRO A 238 2.27 8.05 -13.11
CA PRO A 238 1.85 8.86 -14.26
C PRO A 238 0.33 8.88 -14.48
N ILE A 239 -0.38 7.80 -14.13
CA ILE A 239 -1.86 7.75 -14.22
C ILE A 239 -2.48 8.69 -13.21
N ALA A 240 -2.00 8.70 -11.96
CA ALA A 240 -2.49 9.60 -10.92
C ALA A 240 -2.23 11.07 -11.28
N VAL A 241 -1.02 11.38 -11.78
CA VAL A 241 -0.66 12.73 -12.24
C VAL A 241 -1.61 13.22 -13.32
N LYS A 242 -1.81 12.41 -14.38
CA LYS A 242 -2.71 12.77 -15.49
C LYS A 242 -4.15 13.01 -15.00
N ARG A 243 -4.67 12.14 -14.13
CA ARG A 243 -6.03 12.28 -13.59
C ARG A 243 -6.18 13.48 -12.69
N LEU A 244 -5.17 13.81 -11.90
CA LEU A 244 -5.14 15.06 -11.12
C LEU A 244 -5.13 16.31 -12.00
N GLU A 245 -4.34 16.32 -13.09
CA GLU A 245 -4.31 17.42 -14.04
C GLU A 245 -5.69 17.65 -14.67
N ILE A 246 -6.36 16.57 -15.12
CA ILE A 246 -7.72 16.61 -15.66
C ILE A 246 -8.70 17.14 -14.61
N ALA A 247 -8.68 16.58 -13.41
CA ALA A 247 -9.61 16.91 -12.33
C ALA A 247 -9.46 18.37 -11.85
N ILE A 248 -8.24 18.87 -11.72
CA ILE A 248 -7.97 20.27 -11.37
C ILE A 248 -8.46 21.20 -12.48
N GLY A 249 -8.24 20.84 -13.76
CA GLY A 249 -8.76 21.58 -14.90
C GLY A 249 -10.29 21.69 -14.86
N GLN A 250 -10.97 20.55 -14.71
CA GLN A 250 -12.43 20.50 -14.59
C GLN A 250 -12.95 21.28 -13.38
N ALA A 251 -12.32 21.15 -12.21
CA ALA A 251 -12.72 21.88 -11.02
C ALA A 251 -12.61 23.41 -11.20
N ARG A 252 -11.58 23.89 -11.93
CA ARG A 252 -11.47 25.31 -12.28
C ARG A 252 -12.56 25.76 -13.27
N GLU A 253 -12.85 24.96 -14.29
CA GLU A 253 -13.90 25.23 -15.28
C GLU A 253 -15.29 25.34 -14.62
N TYR A 254 -15.55 24.52 -13.61
CA TYR A 254 -16.81 24.53 -12.85
C TYR A 254 -16.85 25.59 -11.72
N GLY A 255 -15.80 26.40 -11.55
CA GLY A 255 -15.73 27.40 -10.47
C GLY A 255 -15.61 26.81 -9.07
N LEU A 256 -15.10 25.59 -8.96
CA LEU A 256 -14.88 24.84 -7.70
C LEU A 256 -13.45 25.00 -7.18
N LEU A 257 -12.58 25.61 -7.99
CA LEU A 257 -11.24 26.10 -7.67
C LEU A 257 -11.05 27.49 -8.28
N GLY A 258 -10.13 28.28 -7.74
CA GLY A 258 -9.78 29.62 -8.17
C GLY A 258 -10.38 30.69 -7.27
N LYS A 259 -11.10 31.62 -7.85
CA LYS A 259 -11.66 32.81 -7.17
C LYS A 259 -13.12 32.67 -6.87
N ASN A 260 -13.52 33.19 -5.70
CA ASN A 260 -14.93 33.35 -5.31
C ASN A 260 -15.75 32.04 -5.44
N ILE A 261 -15.21 30.93 -4.93
CA ILE A 261 -15.82 29.61 -5.03
C ILE A 261 -17.23 29.62 -4.41
N PHE A 262 -18.24 29.15 -5.15
CA PHE A 262 -19.69 29.20 -4.78
C PHE A 262 -20.19 30.58 -4.36
N ASP A 263 -19.64 31.66 -4.93
CA ASP A 263 -19.99 33.06 -4.58
C ASP A 263 -19.83 33.39 -3.08
N SER A 264 -18.99 32.67 -2.38
CA SER A 264 -18.74 32.77 -0.94
C SER A 264 -17.68 33.82 -0.54
N GLY A 265 -16.94 34.35 -1.52
CA GLY A 265 -15.75 35.17 -1.29
C GLY A 265 -14.50 34.35 -0.94
N PHE A 266 -14.57 33.01 -0.92
CA PHE A 266 -13.43 32.14 -0.68
C PHE A 266 -12.63 31.89 -1.96
N ASP A 267 -11.33 32.11 -1.87
CA ASP A 267 -10.36 31.84 -2.94
C ASP A 267 -9.48 30.66 -2.56
N PHE A 268 -9.35 29.68 -3.45
CA PHE A 268 -8.42 28.57 -3.25
C PHE A 268 -8.04 27.93 -4.58
N ASP A 269 -6.73 27.71 -4.80
CA ASP A 269 -6.25 27.03 -6.00
C ASP A 269 -5.19 25.98 -5.67
N LEU A 270 -4.99 25.02 -6.59
CA LEU A 270 -4.12 23.86 -6.41
C LEU A 270 -3.04 23.76 -7.48
N HIS A 271 -1.86 23.32 -7.04
CA HIS A 271 -0.71 23.06 -7.89
C HIS A 271 -0.16 21.64 -7.66
N ILE A 272 0.22 20.97 -8.74
CA ILE A 272 0.91 19.68 -8.67
C ILE A 272 2.42 19.92 -8.60
N ARG A 273 3.10 19.17 -7.72
CA ARG A 273 4.56 19.07 -7.67
C ARG A 273 4.98 17.61 -7.76
N LEU A 274 5.86 17.31 -8.70
CA LEU A 274 6.35 15.96 -8.93
C LEU A 274 7.57 15.69 -8.04
N GLY A 275 7.47 14.64 -7.25
CA GLY A 275 8.60 14.10 -6.50
C GLY A 275 9.45 13.17 -7.37
N ALA A 276 10.76 13.15 -7.14
CA ALA A 276 11.71 12.30 -7.89
C ALA A 276 11.92 10.91 -7.26
N GLY A 277 10.94 10.40 -6.52
CA GLY A 277 10.92 9.03 -6.00
C GLY A 277 11.67 8.79 -4.68
N ALA A 278 12.18 9.81 -4.02
CA ALA A 278 12.89 9.63 -2.74
C ALA A 278 11.90 9.44 -1.58
N PHE A 279 11.93 8.28 -0.92
CA PHE A 279 11.09 7.94 0.23
C PHE A 279 11.17 8.96 1.37
N VAL A 280 12.34 9.55 1.58
CA VAL A 280 12.52 10.59 2.61
C VAL A 280 11.64 11.82 2.37
N CYS A 281 11.20 12.08 1.14
CA CYS A 281 10.29 13.18 0.82
C CYS A 281 8.85 12.94 1.32
N GLY A 282 8.51 11.75 1.80
CA GLY A 282 7.30 11.50 2.59
C GLY A 282 7.34 12.12 4.00
N GLU A 283 8.52 12.52 4.50
CA GLU A 283 8.63 13.29 5.74
C GLU A 283 8.19 14.75 5.47
N GLU A 284 7.30 15.28 6.31
CA GLU A 284 6.59 16.55 6.06
C GLU A 284 7.52 17.73 5.74
N THR A 285 8.66 17.85 6.42
CA THR A 285 9.60 18.97 6.20
C THR A 285 10.52 18.74 5.00
N ALA A 286 10.90 17.50 4.72
CA ALA A 286 11.67 17.13 3.52
C ALA A 286 10.84 17.35 2.25
N LEU A 287 9.54 16.99 2.29
CA LEU A 287 8.58 17.24 1.23
C LEU A 287 8.49 18.74 0.91
N MET A 288 8.32 19.60 1.93
CA MET A 288 8.25 21.05 1.75
C MET A 288 9.55 21.60 1.16
N THR A 289 10.70 21.12 1.63
CA THR A 289 12.02 21.52 1.10
C THR A 289 12.15 21.15 -0.38
N SER A 290 11.61 20.00 -0.79
CA SER A 290 11.56 19.57 -2.19
C SER A 290 10.64 20.45 -3.03
N ILE A 291 9.44 20.81 -2.54
CA ILE A 291 8.53 21.75 -3.23
C ILE A 291 9.20 23.10 -3.47
N GLU A 292 10.02 23.56 -2.51
CA GLU A 292 10.77 24.81 -2.60
C GLU A 292 11.95 24.76 -3.60
N GLY A 293 12.18 23.61 -4.25
CA GLY A 293 13.24 23.44 -5.25
C GLY A 293 14.62 23.12 -4.65
N ASN A 294 14.66 22.80 -3.37
CA ASN A 294 15.89 22.40 -2.68
C ASN A 294 15.95 20.86 -2.55
N ARG A 295 17.10 20.35 -2.09
CA ARG A 295 17.25 18.93 -1.79
C ARG A 295 16.26 18.51 -0.71
N GLY A 296 15.51 17.42 -0.94
CA GLY A 296 14.53 16.87 0.00
C GLY A 296 15.18 16.36 1.28
N GLU A 297 15.45 17.27 2.20
CA GLU A 297 16.05 16.97 3.50
C GLU A 297 15.18 17.50 4.64
N PRO A 298 15.01 16.72 5.74
CA PRO A 298 14.25 17.15 6.89
C PRO A 298 14.84 18.40 7.57
N ARG A 299 13.96 19.23 8.10
CA ARG A 299 14.29 20.37 8.94
C ARG A 299 14.18 20.01 10.42
N PRO A 300 14.99 20.63 11.32
CA PRO A 300 14.77 20.53 12.76
C PRO A 300 13.40 21.10 13.17
N ARG A 301 12.75 20.45 14.10
CA ARG A 301 11.52 20.93 14.75
C ARG A 301 11.77 21.13 16.25
N PRO A 302 11.33 22.20 16.93
CA PRO A 302 10.58 23.35 16.41
C PRO A 302 11.42 24.29 15.53
N PRO A 303 10.80 25.19 14.68
CA PRO A 303 9.36 25.37 14.54
C PRO A 303 8.69 24.27 13.73
N TYR A 304 7.43 23.94 14.06
CA TYR A 304 6.61 22.99 13.32
C TYR A 304 6.02 23.64 12.06
N PRO A 305 5.65 22.86 11.03
CA PRO A 305 5.08 23.37 9.78
C PRO A 305 3.86 24.27 9.95
N ALA A 306 3.02 24.00 10.95
CA ALA A 306 1.88 24.85 11.27
C ALA A 306 2.28 26.30 11.61
N VAL A 307 3.52 26.53 12.04
CA VAL A 307 4.07 27.86 12.35
C VAL A 307 4.97 28.36 11.22
N LYS A 308 5.86 27.50 10.70
CA LYS A 308 6.84 27.85 9.66
C LYS A 308 7.08 26.62 8.75
N GLY A 309 6.20 26.44 7.79
CA GLY A 309 6.23 25.37 6.81
C GLY A 309 6.72 25.80 5.44
N LEU A 310 5.91 25.53 4.40
CA LEU A 310 6.22 25.80 3.00
C LEU A 310 6.48 27.29 2.76
N PHE A 311 7.58 27.63 2.09
CA PHE A 311 8.06 29.00 1.84
C PHE A 311 8.12 29.86 3.12
N GLY A 312 8.36 29.20 4.27
CA GLY A 312 8.41 29.87 5.56
C GLY A 312 7.06 30.37 6.12
N LYS A 313 5.94 29.91 5.56
CA LYS A 313 4.58 30.30 5.95
C LYS A 313 3.89 29.17 6.72
N PRO A 314 2.84 29.46 7.51
CA PRO A 314 2.04 28.43 8.19
C PRO A 314 1.45 27.45 7.16
N THR A 315 1.62 26.15 7.42
CA THR A 315 1.26 25.08 6.47
C THR A 315 0.59 23.93 7.18
N THR A 316 -0.55 23.50 6.65
CA THR A 316 -1.19 22.23 7.00
C THR A 316 -0.83 21.18 5.97
N GLU A 317 -0.25 20.08 6.40
CA GLU A 317 0.05 18.93 5.55
C GLU A 317 -0.77 17.72 6.02
N ASN A 318 -1.41 17.03 5.07
CA ASN A 318 -2.06 15.74 5.31
C ASN A 318 -1.78 14.77 4.16
N ASN A 319 -1.79 13.48 4.50
CA ASN A 319 -1.71 12.38 3.54
C ASN A 319 -3.00 12.25 2.72
N VAL A 320 -2.94 11.62 1.53
CA VAL A 320 -4.07 11.41 0.62
C VAL A 320 -5.25 10.69 1.29
N GLU A 321 -5.01 9.53 1.94
CA GLU A 321 -6.07 8.79 2.61
C GLU A 321 -6.73 9.60 3.74
N THR A 322 -5.98 10.47 4.41
CA THR A 322 -6.54 11.39 5.41
C THR A 322 -7.55 12.34 4.76
N PHE A 323 -7.18 12.98 3.65
CA PHE A 323 -8.08 13.87 2.92
C PHE A 323 -9.30 13.14 2.36
N ALA A 324 -9.16 11.92 1.85
CA ALA A 324 -10.26 11.13 1.28
C ALA A 324 -11.44 10.89 2.24
N ASN A 325 -11.22 11.01 3.56
CA ASN A 325 -12.26 10.89 4.58
C ASN A 325 -13.02 12.20 4.86
N VAL A 326 -12.42 13.36 4.56
CA VAL A 326 -12.91 14.68 5.04
C VAL A 326 -14.32 14.98 4.52
N ALA A 327 -14.57 14.88 3.22
CA ALA A 327 -15.86 15.19 2.64
C ALA A 327 -16.98 14.33 3.25
N GLN A 328 -16.73 13.05 3.45
CA GLN A 328 -17.72 12.13 4.05
C GLN A 328 -18.01 12.45 5.52
N ILE A 329 -17.02 12.92 6.27
CA ILE A 329 -17.22 13.39 7.66
C ILE A 329 -18.12 14.63 7.68
N ILE A 330 -17.91 15.58 6.79
CA ILE A 330 -18.72 16.81 6.70
C ILE A 330 -20.17 16.48 6.29
N LEU A 331 -20.36 15.56 5.35
CA LEU A 331 -21.70 15.17 4.87
C LEU A 331 -22.49 14.39 5.90
N ASN A 332 -21.88 13.39 6.51
CA ASN A 332 -22.56 12.44 7.39
C ASN A 332 -22.47 12.82 8.88
N GLY A 333 -21.60 13.76 9.25
CA GLY A 333 -21.36 14.21 10.62
C GLY A 333 -20.23 13.46 11.34
N ALA A 334 -19.72 14.10 12.39
CA ALA A 334 -18.61 13.59 13.20
C ALA A 334 -18.95 12.23 13.85
N ASP A 335 -20.15 12.12 14.44
CA ASP A 335 -20.60 10.93 15.15
C ASP A 335 -20.68 9.70 14.22
N TRP A 336 -21.07 9.90 12.95
CA TRP A 336 -21.08 8.82 11.96
C TRP A 336 -19.68 8.21 11.79
N PHE A 337 -18.66 9.04 11.62
CA PHE A 337 -17.29 8.55 11.48
C PHE A 337 -16.75 7.97 12.79
N ALA A 338 -17.07 8.64 13.91
CA ALA A 338 -16.67 8.20 15.24
C ALA A 338 -17.33 6.88 15.69
N SER A 339 -18.47 6.50 15.08
CA SER A 339 -19.13 5.21 15.34
C SER A 339 -18.35 4.01 14.82
N MET A 340 -17.43 4.22 13.88
CA MET A 340 -16.54 3.19 13.33
C MET A 340 -15.20 3.18 14.09
N GLY A 341 -14.60 2.00 14.21
CA GLY A 341 -13.27 1.86 14.81
C GLY A 341 -13.29 1.61 16.31
N THR A 342 -12.17 1.90 16.97
CA THR A 342 -11.99 1.75 18.42
C THR A 342 -12.19 3.07 19.15
N GLU A 343 -12.18 3.05 20.49
CA GLU A 343 -12.36 4.25 21.30
C GLU A 343 -11.37 5.37 20.95
N ARG A 344 -10.10 5.03 20.69
CA ARG A 344 -9.01 5.99 20.42
C ARG A 344 -8.58 6.07 18.96
N SER A 345 -9.03 5.16 18.12
CA SER A 345 -8.71 5.11 16.69
C SER A 345 -9.99 4.98 15.89
N LYS A 346 -10.58 6.12 15.54
CA LYS A 346 -11.88 6.20 14.86
C LYS A 346 -11.77 6.02 13.36
N GLY A 347 -12.89 5.59 12.74
CA GLY A 347 -13.06 5.46 11.31
C GLY A 347 -12.45 4.20 10.74
N THR A 348 -12.13 4.25 9.45
CA THR A 348 -11.57 3.16 8.67
C THR A 348 -10.08 3.37 8.38
N LYS A 349 -9.42 2.30 7.93
CA LYS A 349 -8.07 2.32 7.40
C LYS A 349 -7.98 1.45 6.14
N VAL A 350 -7.34 1.97 5.12
CA VAL A 350 -7.03 1.19 3.92
C VAL A 350 -5.71 0.45 4.11
N PHE A 351 -5.68 -0.83 3.74
CA PHE A 351 -4.47 -1.64 3.69
C PHE A 351 -4.20 -2.13 2.28
N ALA A 352 -2.94 -2.02 1.87
CA ALA A 352 -2.40 -2.71 0.71
C ALA A 352 -1.95 -4.10 1.18
N LEU A 353 -2.80 -5.09 0.97
CA LEU A 353 -2.59 -6.47 1.40
C LEU A 353 -1.78 -7.21 0.34
N GLY A 354 -0.62 -7.74 0.73
CA GLY A 354 0.30 -8.41 -0.18
C GLY A 354 1.14 -9.50 0.48
N GLY A 355 2.12 -10.02 -0.26
CA GLY A 355 2.98 -11.12 0.20
C GLY A 355 2.34 -12.50 -0.04
N LYS A 356 2.44 -13.39 0.94
CA LYS A 356 1.96 -14.78 0.88
C LYS A 356 0.48 -14.89 1.26
N ILE A 357 -0.39 -14.32 0.43
CA ILE A 357 -1.84 -14.29 0.66
C ILE A 357 -2.58 -14.56 -0.65
N LYS A 358 -3.77 -15.17 -0.58
CA LYS A 358 -4.55 -15.51 -1.79
C LYS A 358 -5.11 -14.27 -2.48
N ASN A 359 -5.74 -13.37 -1.73
CA ASN A 359 -6.39 -12.19 -2.25
C ASN A 359 -5.51 -10.95 -2.01
N THR A 360 -4.53 -10.74 -2.89
CA THR A 360 -3.73 -9.51 -2.89
C THR A 360 -4.58 -8.34 -3.40
N GLY A 361 -4.54 -7.20 -2.69
CA GLY A 361 -5.31 -6.03 -3.11
C GLY A 361 -5.43 -4.94 -2.07
N LEU A 362 -6.41 -4.05 -2.26
CA LEU A 362 -6.75 -2.99 -1.31
C LEU A 362 -7.95 -3.41 -0.47
N VAL A 363 -7.82 -3.27 0.83
CA VAL A 363 -8.83 -3.62 1.82
C VAL A 363 -9.06 -2.43 2.74
N GLU A 364 -10.29 -1.92 2.78
CA GLU A 364 -10.67 -0.86 3.72
C GLU A 364 -11.58 -1.42 4.81
N ILE A 365 -11.11 -1.33 6.04
CA ILE A 365 -11.74 -1.93 7.21
C ILE A 365 -11.88 -0.91 8.35
N PRO A 366 -12.86 -1.07 9.23
CA PRO A 366 -12.90 -0.33 10.48
C PRO A 366 -11.63 -0.56 11.31
N MET A 367 -11.10 0.48 11.92
CA MET A 367 -10.01 0.35 12.90
C MET A 367 -10.40 -0.64 13.99
N GLY A 368 -9.48 -1.49 14.43
CA GLY A 368 -9.74 -2.52 15.42
C GLY A 368 -10.15 -3.88 14.86
N THR A 369 -10.35 -4.02 13.55
CA THR A 369 -10.44 -5.34 12.90
C THR A 369 -9.16 -6.11 13.20
N THR A 370 -9.27 -7.38 13.56
CA THR A 370 -8.10 -8.19 13.94
C THR A 370 -7.26 -8.57 12.73
N LEU A 371 -5.95 -8.80 12.94
CA LEU A 371 -5.09 -9.31 11.86
C LEU A 371 -5.59 -10.65 11.33
N ARG A 372 -6.18 -11.50 12.17
CA ARG A 372 -6.78 -12.78 11.77
C ARG A 372 -7.90 -12.57 10.75
N GLU A 373 -8.85 -11.69 11.03
CA GLU A 373 -9.96 -11.41 10.11
C GLU A 373 -9.45 -10.87 8.78
N ILE A 374 -8.43 -10.01 8.80
CA ILE A 374 -7.81 -9.46 7.57
C ILE A 374 -7.17 -10.58 6.75
N VAL A 375 -6.38 -11.45 7.39
CA VAL A 375 -5.58 -12.47 6.69
C VAL A 375 -6.44 -13.66 6.27
N GLU A 376 -7.24 -14.22 7.19
CA GLU A 376 -7.95 -15.47 6.95
C GLU A 376 -9.27 -15.26 6.22
N GLU A 377 -10.05 -14.24 6.62
CA GLU A 377 -11.41 -14.08 6.11
C GLU A 377 -11.46 -13.19 4.85
N ILE A 378 -10.79 -12.03 4.87
CA ILE A 378 -10.77 -11.11 3.73
C ILE A 378 -9.70 -11.55 2.72
N GLY A 379 -8.48 -11.81 3.20
CA GLY A 379 -7.34 -12.21 2.39
C GLY A 379 -7.41 -13.65 1.86
N GLY A 380 -8.34 -14.47 2.38
CA GLY A 380 -8.53 -15.86 1.96
C GLY A 380 -7.44 -16.82 2.44
N GLY A 381 -6.58 -16.40 3.38
CA GLY A 381 -5.53 -17.20 3.99
C GLY A 381 -4.29 -17.41 3.13
N ILE A 382 -3.38 -18.24 3.64
CA ILE A 382 -2.10 -18.55 2.98
C ILE A 382 -2.31 -19.53 1.83
N PRO A 383 -1.74 -19.30 0.64
CA PRO A 383 -1.87 -20.23 -0.47
C PRO A 383 -1.11 -21.54 -0.22
N GLY A 384 -1.58 -22.64 -0.84
CA GLY A 384 -0.90 -23.94 -0.80
C GLY A 384 -0.95 -24.68 0.54
N GLY A 385 -1.84 -24.28 1.47
CA GLY A 385 -2.01 -24.94 2.77
C GLY A 385 -0.86 -24.71 3.75
N LYS A 386 0.01 -23.74 3.48
CA LYS A 386 1.09 -23.36 4.37
C LYS A 386 0.57 -22.59 5.59
N LYS A 387 1.40 -22.51 6.62
CA LYS A 387 1.05 -21.81 7.85
C LYS A 387 1.44 -20.35 7.79
N PHE A 388 0.56 -19.49 8.32
CA PHE A 388 0.91 -18.11 8.59
C PHE A 388 2.06 -18.03 9.60
N LYS A 389 3.07 -17.24 9.31
CA LYS A 389 4.22 -17.01 10.20
C LYS A 389 4.16 -15.64 10.85
N ALA A 390 3.99 -14.62 10.03
CA ALA A 390 3.96 -13.23 10.47
C ALA A 390 3.35 -12.31 9.42
N ALA A 391 3.03 -11.07 9.82
CA ALA A 391 2.73 -9.99 8.92
C ALA A 391 3.54 -8.75 9.27
N GLN A 392 4.19 -8.13 8.27
CA GLN A 392 4.84 -6.85 8.42
C GLN A 392 3.82 -5.75 8.17
N THR A 393 3.62 -4.85 9.13
CA THR A 393 2.82 -3.64 8.99
C THR A 393 3.71 -2.42 8.95
N GLY A 394 3.31 -1.37 8.20
CA GLY A 394 4.02 -0.10 8.11
C GLY A 394 5.39 -0.17 7.42
N GLY A 395 5.63 -1.19 6.60
CA GLY A 395 6.84 -1.34 5.80
C GLY A 395 8.14 -1.18 6.59
N PRO A 396 9.11 -0.40 6.08
CA PRO A 396 10.41 -0.20 6.73
C PRO A 396 10.34 0.58 8.04
N SER A 397 9.23 1.27 8.30
CA SER A 397 9.02 2.03 9.55
C SER A 397 8.27 1.25 10.62
N GLY A 398 7.63 0.16 10.23
CA GLY A 398 6.74 -0.63 11.07
C GLY A 398 7.41 -1.80 11.77
N GLY A 399 6.61 -2.82 12.07
CA GLY A 399 7.08 -4.01 12.77
C GLY A 399 6.39 -5.28 12.31
N CYS A 400 6.92 -6.40 12.73
CA CYS A 400 6.45 -7.72 12.39
C CYS A 400 5.53 -8.26 13.49
N ILE A 401 4.32 -8.69 13.14
CA ILE A 401 3.32 -9.27 14.03
C ILE A 401 3.36 -10.79 13.86
N PRO A 402 3.79 -11.58 14.86
CA PRO A 402 3.89 -13.03 14.74
C PRO A 402 2.51 -13.71 14.83
N ALA A 403 2.45 -14.99 14.45
CA ALA A 403 1.23 -15.81 14.51
C ALA A 403 0.55 -15.83 15.89
N ALA A 404 1.33 -15.79 16.97
CA ALA A 404 0.81 -15.75 18.33
C ALA A 404 0.00 -14.47 18.65
N LEU A 405 0.14 -13.43 17.84
CA LEU A 405 -0.53 -12.13 18.01
C LEU A 405 -1.54 -11.82 16.89
N MET A 406 -2.02 -12.85 16.15
CA MET A 406 -3.00 -12.65 15.06
C MET A 406 -4.32 -12.02 15.51
N ASP A 407 -4.68 -12.17 16.77
CA ASP A 407 -5.92 -11.61 17.32
C ASP A 407 -5.76 -10.17 17.83
N THR A 408 -4.60 -9.54 17.57
CA THR A 408 -4.37 -8.13 17.89
C THR A 408 -5.29 -7.25 17.02
N PRO A 409 -6.09 -6.35 17.64
CA PRO A 409 -6.84 -5.35 16.90
C PRO A 409 -5.87 -4.40 16.18
N ILE A 410 -6.11 -4.18 14.89
CA ILE A 410 -5.27 -3.32 14.08
C ILE A 410 -5.72 -1.88 14.24
N ASP A 411 -5.08 -1.19 15.18
CA ASP A 411 -5.23 0.24 15.42
C ASP A 411 -3.90 0.86 15.93
N TYR A 412 -3.85 2.19 16.07
CA TYR A 412 -2.61 2.88 16.44
C TYR A 412 -2.08 2.48 17.81
N ASP A 413 -2.96 2.35 18.78
CA ASP A 413 -2.58 2.15 20.19
C ASP A 413 -2.19 0.69 20.45
N ASN A 414 -2.98 -0.28 19.94
CA ASN A 414 -2.67 -1.70 20.09
C ASN A 414 -1.39 -2.10 19.34
N LEU A 415 -1.16 -1.58 18.12
CA LEU A 415 0.07 -1.83 17.40
C LEU A 415 1.29 -1.26 18.11
N THR A 416 1.17 -0.04 18.67
CA THR A 416 2.24 0.57 19.47
C THR A 416 2.55 -0.25 20.72
N ALA A 417 1.55 -0.79 21.40
CA ALA A 417 1.71 -1.60 22.60
C ALA A 417 2.54 -2.88 22.36
N ILE A 418 2.44 -3.48 21.18
CA ILE A 418 3.25 -4.65 20.82
C ILE A 418 4.61 -4.29 20.21
N GLY A 419 4.90 -2.99 20.02
CA GLY A 419 6.16 -2.49 19.43
C GLY A 419 6.13 -2.39 17.91
N CYS A 420 4.95 -2.42 17.31
CA CYS A 420 4.72 -2.21 15.90
C CYS A 420 4.20 -0.79 15.62
N MET A 421 4.09 -0.43 14.35
CA MET A 421 3.53 0.84 13.90
C MET A 421 2.54 0.60 12.75
N MET A 422 1.45 1.37 12.71
CA MET A 422 0.46 1.28 11.63
C MET A 422 1.10 1.54 10.25
N GLY A 423 1.94 2.56 10.17
CA GLY A 423 2.50 3.02 8.90
C GLY A 423 1.44 3.56 7.93
N SER A 424 1.78 3.62 6.66
CA SER A 424 0.89 4.08 5.60
C SER A 424 -0.23 3.07 5.24
N GLY A 425 -0.12 1.81 5.68
CA GLY A 425 -1.09 0.75 5.44
C GLY A 425 -0.57 -0.38 4.56
N GLY A 426 0.74 -0.46 4.30
CA GLY A 426 1.34 -1.66 3.74
C GLY A 426 1.22 -2.82 4.73
N LEU A 427 0.66 -3.95 4.29
CA LEU A 427 0.52 -5.17 5.09
C LEU A 427 1.02 -6.38 4.29
N ILE A 428 2.23 -6.84 4.62
CA ILE A 428 2.91 -7.91 3.90
C ILE A 428 2.86 -9.21 4.72
N VAL A 429 2.15 -10.18 4.21
CA VAL A 429 1.94 -11.49 4.86
C VAL A 429 3.07 -12.45 4.49
N MET A 430 3.56 -13.19 5.48
CA MET A 430 4.67 -14.16 5.37
C MET A 430 4.23 -15.54 5.83
N ASP A 431 4.73 -16.58 5.15
CA ASP A 431 4.50 -17.97 5.50
C ASP A 431 5.73 -18.61 6.21
N GLU A 432 5.62 -19.88 6.54
CA GLU A 432 6.66 -20.65 7.25
C GLU A 432 7.99 -20.75 6.49
N ASP A 433 8.01 -20.48 5.19
CA ASP A 433 9.23 -20.51 4.36
C ASP A 433 9.98 -19.16 4.32
N ASP A 434 9.48 -18.12 5.00
CA ASP A 434 10.15 -16.82 5.06
C ASP A 434 11.14 -16.76 6.24
N CYS A 435 12.35 -16.26 5.98
CA CYS A 435 13.36 -16.05 7.01
C CYS A 435 13.22 -14.65 7.62
N MET A 436 12.97 -14.56 8.91
CA MET A 436 12.72 -13.27 9.57
C MET A 436 13.98 -12.39 9.66
N VAL A 437 15.17 -12.99 9.66
CA VAL A 437 16.44 -12.24 9.58
C VAL A 437 16.64 -11.62 8.19
N ASP A 438 16.27 -12.35 7.14
CA ASP A 438 16.35 -11.84 5.75
C ASP A 438 15.30 -10.76 5.47
N ILE A 439 14.10 -10.90 6.04
CA ILE A 439 13.05 -9.87 6.00
C ILE A 439 13.52 -8.58 6.69
N ALA A 440 14.10 -8.66 7.88
CA ALA A 440 14.67 -7.51 8.56
C ALA A 440 15.78 -6.83 7.73
N LYS A 441 16.64 -7.65 7.11
CA LYS A 441 17.70 -7.18 6.21
C LYS A 441 17.12 -6.47 4.98
N PHE A 442 16.06 -7.00 4.38
CA PHE A 442 15.38 -6.41 3.21
C PHE A 442 14.89 -4.98 3.52
N PHE A 443 14.12 -4.80 4.60
CA PHE A 443 13.61 -3.47 4.98
C PHE A 443 14.71 -2.51 5.38
N LEU A 444 15.75 -3.00 6.05
CA LEU A 444 16.87 -2.16 6.43
C LEU A 444 17.71 -1.73 5.22
N ASN A 445 17.92 -2.60 4.23
CA ASN A 445 18.59 -2.26 2.98
C ASN A 445 17.85 -1.13 2.27
N PHE A 446 16.53 -1.25 2.14
CA PHE A 446 15.69 -0.17 1.60
C PHE A 446 15.92 1.15 2.34
N THR A 447 15.92 1.13 3.68
CA THR A 447 16.14 2.34 4.47
C THR A 447 17.54 2.93 4.29
N VAL A 448 18.56 2.11 4.10
CA VAL A 448 19.94 2.55 3.80
C VAL A 448 19.97 3.28 2.46
N ASP A 449 19.34 2.73 1.43
CA ASP A 449 19.29 3.31 0.09
C ASP A 449 18.49 4.63 0.07
N GLU A 450 17.45 4.75 0.89
CA GLU A 450 16.56 5.92 0.97
C GLU A 450 16.99 6.99 1.99
N SER A 451 18.08 6.77 2.70
CA SER A 451 18.59 7.76 3.65
C SER A 451 19.08 9.02 2.93
N CYS A 452 18.56 10.21 3.33
CA CYS A 452 19.04 11.48 2.79
C CYS A 452 20.50 11.79 3.13
N GLY A 453 21.11 11.05 4.08
CA GLY A 453 22.50 11.21 4.49
C GLY A 453 22.78 12.38 5.44
N LYS A 454 21.77 13.16 5.87
CA LYS A 454 21.97 14.37 6.67
C LYS A 454 22.51 14.08 8.07
N CYS A 455 21.87 13.20 8.84
CA CYS A 455 22.31 12.92 10.21
C CYS A 455 23.15 11.64 10.32
N THR A 456 24.21 11.67 11.12
CA THR A 456 25.16 10.55 11.28
C THR A 456 24.52 9.28 11.82
N PRO A 457 23.61 9.30 12.82
CA PRO A 457 22.99 8.08 13.33
C PRO A 457 22.24 7.31 12.24
N CYS A 458 21.52 7.98 11.34
CA CYS A 458 20.87 7.34 10.20
C CYS A 458 21.91 6.91 9.15
N ARG A 459 22.67 7.86 8.55
CA ARG A 459 23.59 7.59 7.45
C ARG A 459 24.60 6.48 7.73
N VAL A 460 25.25 6.52 8.89
CA VAL A 460 26.29 5.56 9.27
C VAL A 460 25.69 4.38 10.02
N GLY A 461 24.77 4.63 10.95
CA GLY A 461 24.22 3.60 11.82
C GLY A 461 23.39 2.56 11.06
N THR A 462 22.49 2.96 10.15
CA THR A 462 21.71 2.00 9.35
C THR A 462 22.60 1.13 8.46
N LYS A 463 23.67 1.70 7.89
CA LYS A 463 24.66 0.96 7.14
C LYS A 463 25.35 -0.11 8.00
N ARG A 464 25.75 0.24 9.23
CA ARG A 464 26.36 -0.70 10.17
C ARG A 464 25.42 -1.80 10.61
N LEU A 465 24.12 -1.47 10.83
CA LEU A 465 23.10 -2.48 11.09
C LEU A 465 22.96 -3.46 9.91
N LEU A 466 22.95 -2.95 8.67
CA LEU A 466 22.86 -3.78 7.48
C LEU A 466 24.05 -4.74 7.38
N GLU A 467 25.28 -4.25 7.56
CA GLU A 467 26.50 -5.07 7.57
C GLU A 467 26.43 -6.17 8.67
N MET A 468 25.85 -5.87 9.84
CA MET A 468 25.65 -6.87 10.89
C MET A 468 24.62 -7.94 10.50
N LEU A 469 23.51 -7.58 9.85
CA LEU A 469 22.54 -8.54 9.33
C LEU A 469 23.13 -9.38 8.19
N GLU A 470 23.94 -8.82 7.33
CA GLU A 470 24.69 -9.54 6.29
C GLU A 470 25.67 -10.55 6.92
N LYS A 471 26.36 -10.15 7.99
CA LYS A 471 27.23 -11.03 8.76
C LYS A 471 26.48 -12.20 9.39
N ILE A 472 25.25 -11.96 9.90
CA ILE A 472 24.37 -13.00 10.46
C ILE A 472 23.89 -13.95 9.36
N THR A 473 23.35 -13.42 8.26
CA THR A 473 22.81 -14.23 7.14
C THR A 473 23.90 -14.99 6.37
N SER A 474 25.17 -14.58 6.50
CA SER A 474 26.34 -15.30 5.96
C SER A 474 26.94 -16.33 6.92
N GLY A 475 26.45 -16.41 8.17
CA GLY A 475 26.95 -17.36 9.18
C GLY A 475 28.25 -16.94 9.87
N ASN A 476 28.72 -15.72 9.67
CA ASN A 476 29.98 -15.22 10.23
C ASN A 476 29.83 -14.46 11.56
N ALA A 477 28.58 -14.31 12.03
CA ALA A 477 28.29 -13.61 13.28
C ALA A 477 28.46 -14.50 14.52
N THR A 478 28.57 -13.84 15.67
CA THR A 478 28.62 -14.42 17.01
C THR A 478 27.46 -13.95 17.87
N LEU A 479 27.18 -14.58 19.01
CA LEU A 479 26.13 -14.13 19.93
C LEU A 479 26.34 -12.68 20.38
N ARG A 480 27.58 -12.27 20.62
CA ARG A 480 27.91 -10.86 20.95
C ARG A 480 27.49 -9.87 19.85
N ASP A 481 27.45 -10.33 18.60
CA ASP A 481 26.98 -9.46 17.49
C ASP A 481 25.47 -9.20 17.59
N LEU A 482 24.67 -10.12 18.16
CA LEU A 482 23.24 -9.91 18.40
C LEU A 482 23.00 -8.82 19.45
N ASP A 483 23.77 -8.84 20.55
CA ASP A 483 23.65 -7.81 21.61
C ASP A 483 24.02 -6.42 21.06
N LYS A 484 25.10 -6.35 20.27
CA LYS A 484 25.52 -5.11 19.62
C LYS A 484 24.50 -4.61 18.57
N LEU A 485 23.85 -5.53 17.86
CA LEU A 485 22.80 -5.18 16.89
C LEU A 485 21.64 -4.49 17.59
N GLU A 486 21.18 -5.05 18.71
CA GLU A 486 20.09 -4.49 19.51
C GLU A 486 20.47 -3.12 20.13
N GLU A 487 21.67 -3.00 20.70
CA GLU A 487 22.20 -1.73 21.24
C GLU A 487 22.25 -0.64 20.15
N LEU A 488 22.78 -0.96 18.98
CA LEU A 488 22.87 -0.01 17.87
C LEU A 488 21.50 0.40 17.34
N CYS A 489 20.51 -0.51 17.32
CA CYS A 489 19.12 -0.19 16.99
C CYS A 489 18.55 0.89 17.91
N HIS A 490 18.72 0.74 19.21
CA HIS A 490 18.25 1.72 20.20
C HIS A 490 18.98 3.07 20.06
N TYR A 491 20.27 3.05 19.80
CA TYR A 491 21.05 4.27 19.58
C TYR A 491 20.55 5.04 18.34
N ILE A 492 20.34 4.37 17.21
CA ILE A 492 19.85 5.03 15.99
C ILE A 492 18.46 5.62 16.21
N LYS A 493 17.57 4.85 16.84
CA LYS A 493 16.20 5.26 17.15
C LYS A 493 16.16 6.54 17.98
N ALA A 494 17.01 6.64 18.99
CA ALA A 494 17.04 7.77 19.93
C ALA A 494 17.71 9.03 19.34
N ASN A 495 18.64 8.89 18.40
CA ASN A 495 19.53 9.99 17.99
C ASN A 495 19.32 10.45 16.53
N SER A 496 18.44 9.82 15.76
CA SER A 496 18.16 10.25 14.39
C SER A 496 17.26 11.49 14.35
N LEU A 497 17.48 12.34 13.34
CA LEU A 497 16.82 13.64 13.20
C LEU A 497 15.32 13.51 12.86
N CYS A 498 14.95 12.59 11.96
CA CYS A 498 13.58 12.44 11.45
C CYS A 498 13.06 11.02 11.59
N GLY A 499 11.76 10.84 11.28
CA GLY A 499 11.05 9.56 11.37
C GLY A 499 11.73 8.43 10.60
N LEU A 500 12.32 8.67 9.43
CA LEU A 500 12.99 7.63 8.66
C LEU A 500 14.09 6.93 9.49
N GLY A 501 15.03 7.68 10.06
CA GLY A 501 16.08 7.08 10.88
C GLY A 501 15.60 6.59 12.24
N GLN A 502 14.60 7.27 12.85
CA GLN A 502 14.02 6.85 14.13
C GLN A 502 13.26 5.52 14.04
N THR A 503 12.69 5.21 12.89
CA THR A 503 11.91 3.98 12.68
C THR A 503 12.65 2.88 11.94
N ALA A 504 13.75 3.19 11.24
CA ALA A 504 14.58 2.23 10.52
C ALA A 504 14.93 0.94 11.31
N PRO A 505 15.21 1.00 12.64
CA PRO A 505 15.50 -0.18 13.45
C PRO A 505 14.28 -1.03 13.81
N ASN A 506 13.04 -0.53 13.61
CA ASN A 506 11.83 -1.22 14.09
C ASN A 506 11.67 -2.65 13.52
N PRO A 507 11.85 -2.91 12.21
CA PRO A 507 11.77 -4.28 11.69
C PRO A 507 12.81 -5.21 12.31
N VAL A 508 14.02 -4.71 12.58
CA VAL A 508 15.09 -5.48 13.23
C VAL A 508 14.71 -5.80 14.68
N LEU A 509 14.28 -4.78 15.45
CA LEU A 509 13.86 -4.95 16.85
C LEU A 509 12.66 -5.90 16.99
N ALA A 510 11.66 -5.77 16.11
CA ALA A 510 10.49 -6.63 16.13
C ALA A 510 10.84 -8.09 15.83
N THR A 511 11.66 -8.34 14.80
CA THR A 511 12.10 -9.70 14.47
C THR A 511 13.04 -10.29 15.52
N LEU A 512 13.94 -9.50 16.12
CA LEU A 512 14.73 -9.94 17.27
C LEU A 512 13.87 -10.32 18.47
N LYS A 513 12.81 -9.54 18.75
CA LYS A 513 11.89 -9.79 19.86
C LYS A 513 11.11 -11.09 19.69
N PHE A 514 10.54 -11.31 18.52
CA PHE A 514 9.57 -12.38 18.29
C PHE A 514 10.16 -13.65 17.66
N PHE A 515 11.33 -13.55 17.03
CA PHE A 515 11.99 -14.64 16.29
C PHE A 515 13.48 -14.77 16.65
N ARG A 516 13.81 -14.53 17.92
CA ARG A 516 15.21 -14.59 18.39
C ARG A 516 15.85 -15.97 18.17
N ASP A 517 15.06 -17.03 18.21
CA ASP A 517 15.46 -18.38 17.90
C ASP A 517 16.01 -18.52 16.47
N GLU A 518 15.43 -17.86 15.48
CA GLU A 518 15.97 -17.84 14.12
C GLU A 518 17.33 -17.14 14.06
N TYR A 519 17.50 -16.01 14.76
CA TYR A 519 18.80 -15.33 14.86
C TYR A 519 19.85 -16.21 15.51
N VAL A 520 19.50 -16.90 16.61
CA VAL A 520 20.39 -17.85 17.29
C VAL A 520 20.78 -19.01 16.35
N ALA A 521 19.83 -19.59 15.64
CA ALA A 521 20.09 -20.65 14.67
C ALA A 521 21.08 -20.20 13.57
N HIS A 522 20.96 -18.97 13.06
CA HIS A 522 21.90 -18.42 12.09
C HIS A 522 23.32 -18.25 12.67
N VAL A 523 23.40 -17.84 13.94
CA VAL A 523 24.67 -17.49 14.59
C VAL A 523 25.35 -18.68 15.20
N VAL A 524 24.63 -19.59 15.89
CA VAL A 524 25.17 -20.75 16.61
C VAL A 524 25.19 -21.98 15.71
N ASP A 525 24.03 -22.36 15.17
CA ASP A 525 23.87 -23.57 14.39
C ASP A 525 24.33 -23.42 12.93
N LYS A 526 24.66 -22.21 12.52
CA LYS A 526 25.02 -21.86 11.13
C LYS A 526 23.99 -22.37 10.13
N LYS A 527 22.71 -22.27 10.50
CA LYS A 527 21.57 -22.78 9.74
C LYS A 527 20.48 -21.70 9.61
N CYS A 528 19.91 -21.59 8.43
CA CYS A 528 18.70 -20.82 8.19
C CYS A 528 17.48 -21.76 8.28
N PRO A 529 16.60 -21.64 9.31
CA PRO A 529 15.46 -22.55 9.47
C PRO A 529 14.51 -22.55 8.26
N ALA A 530 14.27 -21.40 7.66
CA ALA A 530 13.47 -21.24 6.45
C ALA A 530 14.21 -21.63 5.15
N GLY A 531 15.50 -21.88 5.22
CA GLY A 531 16.30 -22.24 4.05
C GLY A 531 16.39 -21.14 2.97
N VAL A 532 16.35 -19.87 3.35
CA VAL A 532 16.42 -18.71 2.45
C VAL A 532 17.86 -18.21 2.29
N CYS A 533 18.61 -18.12 3.38
CA CYS A 533 19.95 -17.54 3.40
C CYS A 533 20.97 -18.43 2.68
N LYS A 534 21.30 -18.08 1.44
CA LYS A 534 22.16 -18.90 0.54
C LYS A 534 23.48 -19.33 1.16
N ALA A 535 24.12 -18.48 1.95
CA ALA A 535 25.39 -18.80 2.60
C ALA A 535 25.28 -19.94 3.61
N LEU A 536 24.11 -20.13 4.23
CA LEU A 536 23.83 -21.14 5.22
C LEU A 536 23.16 -22.38 4.66
N LEU A 537 22.83 -22.42 3.36
CA LEU A 537 22.27 -23.58 2.73
C LEU A 537 23.31 -24.70 2.58
N SER A 538 22.87 -25.91 2.75
CA SER A 538 23.58 -27.11 2.31
C SER A 538 22.62 -28.02 1.57
N TYR A 539 23.15 -28.74 0.59
CA TYR A 539 22.43 -29.82 -0.08
C TYR A 539 23.07 -31.13 0.29
N GLU A 540 22.25 -32.12 0.56
CA GLU A 540 22.68 -33.47 0.95
C GLU A 540 21.94 -34.49 0.10
N ILE A 541 22.66 -35.54 -0.29
CA ILE A 541 22.08 -36.68 -0.99
C ILE A 541 21.79 -37.75 0.04
N LEU A 542 20.52 -38.13 0.16
CA LEU A 542 20.07 -39.22 1.03
C LEU A 542 20.44 -40.55 0.35
N GLU A 543 21.33 -41.31 0.99
CA GLU A 543 21.85 -42.57 0.45
C GLU A 543 20.75 -43.59 0.19
N ASP A 544 19.77 -43.70 1.11
CA ASP A 544 18.63 -44.63 1.04
C ASP A 544 17.72 -44.36 -0.18
N ARG A 545 17.68 -43.13 -0.68
CA ARG A 545 16.87 -42.69 -1.83
C ARG A 545 17.66 -42.59 -3.13
N CYS A 546 18.98 -42.48 -3.05
CA CYS A 546 19.81 -42.29 -4.21
C CYS A 546 19.92 -43.57 -5.04
N ARG A 547 19.57 -43.51 -6.33
CA ARG A 547 19.66 -44.66 -7.27
C ARG A 547 20.93 -44.63 -8.12
N GLY A 548 21.86 -43.73 -7.89
CA GLY A 548 23.10 -43.64 -8.66
C GLY A 548 22.92 -43.35 -10.15
N CYS A 549 21.87 -42.60 -10.52
CA CYS A 549 21.52 -42.33 -11.92
C CYS A 549 22.39 -41.27 -12.61
N THR A 550 23.32 -40.64 -11.91
CA THR A 550 24.28 -39.62 -12.36
C THR A 550 23.66 -38.30 -12.86
N ALA A 551 22.35 -38.16 -12.91
CA ALA A 551 21.69 -36.99 -13.50
C ALA A 551 22.08 -35.66 -12.81
N CYS A 552 22.15 -35.67 -11.46
CA CYS A 552 22.56 -34.51 -10.66
C CYS A 552 24.03 -34.15 -10.88
N ALA A 553 24.92 -35.13 -10.98
CA ALA A 553 26.34 -34.91 -11.23
C ALA A 553 26.58 -34.26 -12.61
N ARG A 554 25.93 -34.79 -13.65
CA ARG A 554 26.02 -34.23 -15.02
C ARG A 554 25.45 -32.81 -15.17
N LYS A 555 24.49 -32.44 -14.33
CA LYS A 555 23.87 -31.09 -14.36
C LYS A 555 24.54 -30.13 -13.37
N CYS A 556 25.49 -30.57 -12.55
CA CYS A 556 26.17 -29.71 -11.61
C CYS A 556 27.12 -28.74 -12.35
N PRO A 557 26.90 -27.42 -12.31
CA PRO A 557 27.70 -26.46 -13.08
C PRO A 557 29.16 -26.37 -12.63
N VAL A 558 29.46 -26.83 -11.40
CA VAL A 558 30.78 -26.73 -10.80
C VAL A 558 31.39 -28.12 -10.48
N GLY A 559 30.77 -29.18 -10.95
CA GLY A 559 31.28 -30.56 -10.71
C GLY A 559 31.35 -30.97 -9.24
N ALA A 560 30.52 -30.36 -8.37
CA ALA A 560 30.56 -30.65 -6.93
C ALA A 560 29.95 -32.00 -6.51
N ILE A 561 29.44 -32.80 -7.45
CA ILE A 561 28.76 -34.06 -7.15
C ILE A 561 29.52 -35.20 -7.79
N SER A 562 29.95 -36.19 -6.98
CA SER A 562 30.67 -37.36 -7.40
C SER A 562 29.97 -38.66 -6.94
N GLY A 563 30.22 -39.76 -7.64
CA GLY A 563 29.67 -41.09 -7.38
C GLY A 563 29.67 -41.96 -8.64
N ASN A 564 29.63 -43.28 -8.44
CA ASN A 564 29.55 -44.22 -9.55
C ASN A 564 28.11 -44.50 -9.98
N VAL A 565 27.94 -45.03 -11.18
CA VAL A 565 26.62 -45.47 -11.70
C VAL A 565 26.09 -46.59 -10.80
N LYS A 566 24.83 -46.50 -10.38
CA LYS A 566 24.13 -47.39 -9.44
C LYS A 566 24.62 -47.34 -7.97
N GLU A 567 25.51 -46.41 -7.62
CA GLU A 567 25.94 -46.17 -6.25
C GLU A 567 25.43 -44.76 -5.78
N PRO A 568 25.21 -44.57 -4.48
CA PRO A 568 24.88 -43.27 -3.94
C PRO A 568 25.92 -42.19 -4.28
N HIS A 569 25.47 -41.02 -4.70
CA HIS A 569 26.35 -39.89 -4.96
C HIS A 569 26.54 -39.03 -3.73
N VAL A 570 27.62 -38.25 -3.70
CA VAL A 570 27.96 -37.35 -2.59
C VAL A 570 28.18 -35.91 -3.13
N ILE A 571 27.75 -34.93 -2.39
CA ILE A 571 27.98 -33.50 -2.70
C ILE A 571 29.22 -33.03 -1.92
N ASN A 572 30.23 -32.54 -2.63
CA ASN A 572 31.34 -31.84 -2.03
C ASN A 572 30.89 -30.43 -1.62
N LYS A 573 30.71 -30.22 -0.31
CA LYS A 573 30.17 -28.97 0.23
C LYS A 573 31.10 -27.77 -0.03
N SER A 574 32.42 -27.98 -0.17
CA SER A 574 33.38 -26.88 -0.43
C SER A 574 33.35 -26.38 -1.88
N LEU A 575 32.96 -27.24 -2.83
CA LEU A 575 32.81 -26.88 -4.24
C LEU A 575 31.39 -26.43 -4.59
N CYS A 576 30.41 -26.76 -3.75
CA CYS A 576 29.01 -26.51 -4.03
C CYS A 576 28.67 -25.02 -3.98
N VAL A 577 28.23 -24.45 -5.10
CA VAL A 577 27.74 -23.04 -5.21
C VAL A 577 26.28 -22.88 -4.79
N LYS A 578 25.66 -23.91 -4.22
CA LYS A 578 24.32 -23.88 -3.62
C LYS A 578 23.18 -23.44 -4.59
N CYS A 579 23.32 -23.72 -5.88
CA CYS A 579 22.36 -23.31 -6.91
C CYS A 579 21.04 -24.10 -6.94
N GLY A 580 20.97 -25.29 -6.27
CA GLY A 580 19.76 -26.11 -6.21
C GLY A 580 19.42 -26.93 -7.45
N VAL A 581 20.16 -26.81 -8.56
CA VAL A 581 19.90 -27.54 -9.81
C VAL A 581 19.85 -29.05 -9.63
N CYS A 582 20.71 -29.57 -8.77
CA CYS A 582 20.76 -31.03 -8.44
C CYS A 582 19.43 -31.49 -7.83
N MET A 583 18.85 -30.72 -6.91
CA MET A 583 17.58 -31.06 -6.24
C MET A 583 16.42 -31.05 -7.26
N GLN A 584 16.36 -30.05 -8.14
CA GLN A 584 15.34 -29.97 -9.20
C GLN A 584 15.49 -31.10 -10.22
N THR A 585 16.72 -31.57 -10.47
CA THR A 585 17.02 -32.64 -11.42
C THR A 585 16.70 -34.02 -10.89
N CYS A 586 16.69 -34.20 -9.55
CA CYS A 586 16.55 -35.52 -8.92
C CYS A 586 15.10 -36.03 -8.94
N LYS A 587 14.76 -36.91 -9.88
CA LYS A 587 13.42 -37.54 -9.97
C LYS A 587 13.08 -38.47 -8.79
N PHE A 588 14.04 -38.84 -7.98
CA PHE A 588 13.85 -39.75 -6.85
C PHE A 588 13.68 -39.02 -5.51
N GLY A 589 13.68 -37.70 -5.49
CA GLY A 589 13.60 -36.93 -4.26
C GLY A 589 14.75 -37.22 -3.26
N ALA A 590 15.90 -37.71 -3.78
CA ALA A 590 17.04 -38.11 -2.96
C ALA A 590 17.91 -36.92 -2.51
N ILE A 591 17.67 -35.69 -3.02
CA ILE A 591 18.48 -34.53 -2.63
C ILE A 591 17.60 -33.58 -1.82
N VAL A 592 18.06 -33.35 -0.60
CA VAL A 592 17.37 -32.46 0.35
C VAL A 592 18.18 -31.21 0.58
N LYS A 593 17.45 -30.13 0.83
CA LYS A 593 17.96 -28.82 1.25
C LYS A 593 17.97 -28.79 2.77
N ARG A 594 19.10 -28.46 3.37
CA ARG A 594 19.28 -28.32 4.83
C ARG A 594 19.86 -26.95 5.18
#